data_5a6348c434fac48f044b4292b91e260d
#
_entry.id   5a6348c434fac48f044b4292b91e260d
#
_cell.length_a   1.000
_cell.length_b   1.000
_cell.length_c   1.000
_cell.angle_alpha   90.00
_cell.angle_beta   90.00
_cell.angle_gamma   90.00
#
_symmetry.space_group_name_H-M   'P 1'
#
loop_
_entity.id
_entity.type
_entity.pdbx_description
1 polymer ?
#
loop_
_entity_poly.entity_id
_entity_poly.type
_entity_poly.pdbx_seq_one_letter_code
_entity_poly.pdbx_strand_id
1 'polypeptide(L)' 'MATQGKLDVLILGSGGREHALLKACLRSPRVAKVRVAPGNGGMALEAECLDVDAANPAAVLELVRRTQSNFVIVGP' A
#
# COMPACT_ATOMS: atom_id res chain seq x y z
N MET A 1 -10.36 20.98 0.12
CA MET A 1 -10.74 20.56 -1.05
C MET A 1 -9.73 20.13 -1.98
N ALA A 2 -8.65 20.68 -2.02
CA ALA A 2 -7.66 20.32 -3.01
C ALA A 2 -7.29 18.87 -3.00
N THR A 3 -7.42 18.21 -1.84
CA THR A 3 -7.03 16.83 -1.76
C THR A 3 -8.15 15.86 -2.05
N GLN A 4 -9.33 16.36 -2.39
CA GLN A 4 -10.41 15.48 -2.72
C GLN A 4 -10.03 14.64 -3.91
N GLY A 5 -10.32 13.34 -3.83
CA GLY A 5 -10.03 12.43 -4.90
C GLY A 5 -8.63 11.85 -4.84
N LYS A 6 -7.79 12.33 -3.95
CA LYS A 6 -6.47 11.75 -3.79
C LYS A 6 -6.55 10.51 -2.92
N LEU A 7 -5.79 9.50 -3.30
CA LEU A 7 -5.78 8.23 -2.61
C LEU A 7 -4.50 8.04 -1.83
N ASP A 8 -4.65 7.57 -0.60
CA ASP A 8 -3.54 7.11 0.23
C ASP A 8 -3.68 5.60 0.24
N VAL A 9 -2.84 4.92 -0.53
CA VAL A 9 -3.01 3.52 -0.86
C VAL A 9 -2.13 2.64 0.00
N LEU A 10 -2.69 1.53 0.47
CA LEU A 10 -1.92 0.48 1.13
C LEU A 10 -2.10 -0.80 0.31
N ILE A 11 -1.00 -1.36 -0.15
CA ILE A 11 -0.99 -2.61 -0.89
C ILE A 11 -0.54 -3.72 0.05
N LEU A 12 -1.37 -4.74 0.21
CA LEU A 12 -1.04 -5.89 1.04
C LEU A 12 -0.53 -7.01 0.17
N GLY A 13 0.72 -7.39 0.38
CA GLY A 13 1.33 -8.47 -0.38
C GLY A 13 2.81 -8.24 -0.59
N SER A 14 3.46 -9.19 -1.24
CA SER A 14 4.90 -9.14 -1.43
C SER A 14 5.36 -9.70 -2.78
N GLY A 15 4.45 -10.13 -3.63
CA GLY A 15 4.80 -10.77 -4.89
C GLY A 15 4.92 -9.82 -6.05
N GLY A 16 5.24 -10.39 -7.21
CA GLY A 16 5.42 -9.59 -8.42
C GLY A 16 4.16 -8.87 -8.86
N ARG A 17 3.00 -9.48 -8.57
CA ARG A 17 1.73 -8.85 -8.92
C ARG A 17 1.51 -7.57 -8.13
N GLU A 18 1.84 -7.59 -6.84
CA GLU A 18 1.75 -6.42 -6.00
C GLU A 18 2.78 -5.37 -6.40
N HIS A 19 3.95 -5.81 -6.84
CA HIS A 19 4.96 -4.87 -7.33
C HIS A 19 4.47 -4.14 -8.58
N ALA A 20 3.78 -4.86 -9.47
CA ALA A 20 3.20 -4.24 -10.66
C ALA A 20 2.13 -3.23 -10.29
N LEU A 21 1.31 -3.54 -9.28
CA LEU A 21 0.30 -2.60 -8.78
C LEU A 21 0.96 -1.37 -8.17
N LEU A 22 2.05 -1.55 -7.46
CA LEU A 22 2.79 -0.43 -6.90
C LEU A 22 3.26 0.52 -8.00
N LYS A 23 3.83 -0.04 -9.06
CA LYS A 23 4.30 0.79 -10.17
C LYS A 23 3.16 1.57 -10.81
N ALA A 24 1.99 0.93 -10.97
CA ALA A 24 0.83 1.60 -11.51
C ALA A 24 0.37 2.75 -10.60
N CYS A 25 0.38 2.52 -9.29
CA CYS A 25 0.01 3.56 -8.33
C CYS A 25 0.97 4.74 -8.39
N LEU A 26 2.27 4.47 -8.52
CA LEU A 26 3.25 5.54 -8.57
C LEU A 26 3.09 6.43 -9.79
N ARG A 27 2.49 5.89 -10.86
CA ARG A 27 2.26 6.67 -12.07
C ARG A 27 0.93 7.41 -12.06
N SER A 28 0.07 7.11 -11.11
CA SER A 28 -1.28 7.68 -11.11
C SER A 28 -1.32 9.06 -10.44
N PRO A 29 -1.86 10.07 -11.12
CA PRO A 29 -2.00 11.38 -10.49
C PRO A 29 -3.06 11.40 -9.38
N ARG A 30 -3.89 10.34 -9.30
CA ARG A 30 -4.92 10.23 -8.26
C ARG A 30 -4.35 9.72 -6.95
N VAL A 31 -3.14 9.18 -6.96
CA VAL A 31 -2.54 8.61 -5.77
C VAL A 31 -1.60 9.63 -5.13
N ALA A 32 -1.90 10.02 -3.90
CA ALA A 32 -1.05 10.94 -3.16
C ALA A 32 0.11 10.21 -2.50
N LYS A 33 -0.15 8.99 -2.02
CA LYS A 33 0.87 8.22 -1.34
C LYS A 33 0.54 6.74 -1.47
N VAL A 34 1.57 5.90 -1.55
CA VAL A 34 1.38 4.46 -1.58
C VAL A 34 2.39 3.79 -0.67
N ARG A 35 1.92 2.82 0.10
CA ARG A 35 2.74 2.00 0.98
C ARG A 35 2.44 0.55 0.69
N VAL A 36 3.37 -0.33 1.02
CA VAL A 36 3.21 -1.76 0.80
C VAL A 36 3.49 -2.49 2.11
N ALA A 37 2.77 -3.58 2.36
CA ALA A 37 2.97 -4.36 3.57
C ALA A 37 2.74 -5.84 3.28
N PRO A 38 3.70 -6.70 3.50
CA PRO A 38 5.04 -6.38 3.95
C PRO A 38 5.96 -5.91 2.83
N GLY A 39 5.62 -6.14 1.56
CA GLY A 39 6.47 -5.78 0.45
C GLY A 39 7.67 -6.70 0.30
N ASN A 40 8.64 -6.26 -0.48
CA ASN A 40 9.89 -6.99 -0.65
C ASN A 40 10.99 -5.98 -0.95
N GLY A 41 12.23 -6.48 -1.12
CA GLY A 41 13.38 -5.61 -1.30
C GLY A 41 13.28 -4.72 -2.54
N GLY A 42 12.72 -5.26 -3.63
CA GLY A 42 12.55 -4.47 -4.84
C GLY A 42 11.55 -3.34 -4.65
N MET A 43 10.45 -3.63 -3.96
CA MET A 43 9.44 -2.62 -3.67
C MET A 43 9.98 -1.56 -2.71
N ALA A 44 10.88 -1.94 -1.81
CA ALA A 44 11.43 -1.00 -0.83
C ALA A 44 12.26 0.09 -1.49
N LEU A 45 12.71 -0.12 -2.70
CA LEU A 45 13.42 0.90 -3.44
C LEU A 45 12.48 1.98 -3.96
N GLU A 46 11.18 1.72 -4.00
CA GLU A 46 10.22 2.61 -4.63
C GLU A 46 9.16 3.12 -3.67
N ALA A 47 8.92 2.44 -2.57
CA ALA A 47 7.87 2.83 -1.63
C ALA A 47 8.21 2.35 -0.24
N GLU A 48 7.56 2.94 0.74
CA GLU A 48 7.70 2.52 2.11
C GLU A 48 7.08 1.13 2.28
N CYS A 49 7.88 0.19 2.79
CA CYS A 49 7.38 -1.14 3.11
C CYS A 49 7.24 -1.27 4.62
N LEU A 50 6.07 -1.73 5.05
CA LEU A 50 5.76 -1.81 6.47
C LEU A 50 5.54 -3.26 6.87
N ASP A 51 6.08 -3.63 8.01
CA ASP A 51 5.97 -4.99 8.49
C ASP A 51 4.56 -5.26 8.99
N VAL A 52 3.98 -6.37 8.56
CA VAL A 52 2.66 -6.77 9.02
C VAL A 52 2.47 -8.27 8.76
N ASP A 53 1.74 -8.93 9.67
CA ASP A 53 1.28 -10.28 9.42
C ASP A 53 -0.04 -10.17 8.67
N ALA A 54 0.01 -10.34 7.36
CA ALA A 54 -1.17 -10.15 6.51
C ALA A 54 -2.26 -11.18 6.78
N ALA A 55 -1.93 -12.27 7.48
CA ALA A 55 -2.92 -13.26 7.86
C ALA A 55 -3.66 -12.88 9.14
N ASN A 56 -3.25 -11.82 9.79
CA ASN A 56 -3.87 -11.37 11.03
C ASN A 56 -4.72 -10.14 10.77
N PRO A 57 -6.07 -10.29 10.73
CA PRO A 57 -6.92 -9.15 10.40
C PRO A 57 -6.78 -7.97 11.35
N ALA A 58 -6.54 -8.24 12.63
CA ALA A 58 -6.39 -7.15 13.60
C ALA A 58 -5.13 -6.35 13.34
N ALA A 59 -4.05 -7.02 12.94
CA ALA A 59 -2.80 -6.33 12.62
C ALA A 59 -2.95 -5.47 11.37
N VAL A 60 -3.66 -6.00 10.38
CA VAL A 60 -3.91 -5.26 9.14
C VAL A 60 -4.76 -4.02 9.42
N LEU A 61 -5.81 -4.18 10.22
CA LEU A 61 -6.68 -3.06 10.55
C LEU A 61 -5.92 -1.97 11.29
N GLU A 62 -5.07 -2.38 12.22
CA GLU A 62 -4.26 -1.43 12.95
C GLU A 62 -3.32 -0.67 12.02
N LEU A 63 -2.74 -1.38 11.05
CA LEU A 63 -1.85 -0.75 10.09
C LEU A 63 -2.59 0.26 9.23
N VAL A 64 -3.79 -0.08 8.77
CA VAL A 64 -4.60 0.83 7.98
C VAL A 64 -4.88 2.11 8.77
N ARG A 65 -5.19 1.96 10.05
CA ARG A 65 -5.47 3.12 10.90
C ARG A 65 -4.23 3.97 11.11
N ARG A 66 -3.08 3.33 11.38
CA ARG A 66 -1.84 4.06 11.61
C ARG A 66 -1.40 4.83 10.38
N THR A 67 -1.56 4.26 9.21
CA THR A 67 -1.15 4.89 7.96
C THR A 67 -2.19 5.85 7.43
N GLN A 68 -3.39 5.82 7.98
CA GLN A 68 -4.51 6.64 7.50
C GLN A 68 -4.79 6.38 6.02
N SER A 69 -4.58 5.15 5.60
CA SER A 69 -4.86 4.76 4.22
C SER A 69 -6.36 4.76 3.98
N ASN A 70 -6.75 5.27 2.83
CA ASN A 70 -8.16 5.28 2.47
C ASN A 70 -8.49 4.37 1.29
N PHE A 71 -7.53 3.60 0.83
CA PHE A 71 -7.74 2.62 -0.22
C PHE A 71 -6.77 1.46 -0.01
N VAL A 72 -7.29 0.25 0.12
CA VAL A 72 -6.48 -0.92 0.41
C VAL A 72 -6.62 -1.92 -0.72
N ILE A 73 -5.48 -2.37 -1.26
CA ILE A 73 -5.44 -3.40 -2.29
C ILE A 73 -4.90 -4.65 -1.64
N VAL A 74 -5.67 -5.73 -1.72
CA VAL A 74 -5.28 -6.99 -1.11
C VAL A 74 -4.79 -7.94 -2.19
N GLY A 75 -3.52 -8.34 -2.10
CA GLY A 75 -2.95 -9.32 -2.99
C GLY A 75 -3.44 -10.72 -2.65
N PRO A 76 -3.35 -11.67 -3.58
CA PRO A 76 -3.80 -13.04 -3.34
C PRO A 76 -2.91 -13.80 -2.39
#